data_c6e3b716c80d311adc3999b9a8dd1b88
#
_entry.id   c6e3b716c80d311adc3999b9a8dd1b88
#
_cell.length_a   1.000
_cell.length_b   1.000
_cell.length_c   1.000
_cell.angle_alpha   90.00
_cell.angle_beta   90.00
_cell.angle_gamma   90.00
#
_symmetry.space_group_name_H-M   'P 1'
#
loop_
_entity.id
_entity.type
_entity.pdbx_description
1 polymer ?
#
loop_
_entity_poly.entity_id
_entity_poly.type
_entity_poly.pdbx_seq_one_letter_code
_entity_poly.pdbx_strand_id
1 'polypeptide(L)'
;MELYINGEKVDASIENEKTVGDVLQSFAQECENNNAAVIGIKVDGNQISAQVFDEASKAPLTENTKFEFDIVNQAAVSEAAKDFSKVLDCLSSEIEQVPSLFMNGKGQEANDSIKKLADAIDQFCHIAALASLFPEKFNASKIGDKNFSEFFNDFSPILSDFENALASNDTVLTGDLCEYEICPRLKEMSLCLAEFAR
;
A
#
# COMPACT_ATOMS: atom_id res chain seq x y z
N MET A 1 -7.02 23.73 22.02
CA MET A 1 -6.98 22.60 21.10
C MET A 1 -5.58 22.48 20.53
N GLU A 2 -5.09 21.25 20.33
CA GLU A 2 -3.83 20.98 19.64
C GLU A 2 -4.11 20.11 18.42
N LEU A 3 -3.45 20.42 17.29
CA LEU A 3 -3.59 19.66 16.06
C LEU A 3 -2.21 19.20 15.58
N TYR A 4 -2.10 17.92 15.23
CA TYR A 4 -0.90 17.31 14.69
C TYR A 4 -1.21 16.64 13.36
N ILE A 5 -0.35 16.83 12.39
CA ILE A 5 -0.43 16.18 11.07
C ILE A 5 0.87 15.40 10.85
N ASN A 6 0.77 14.10 10.64
CA ASN A 6 1.92 13.20 10.48
C ASN A 6 2.97 13.36 11.60
N GLY A 7 2.50 13.63 12.84
CA GLY A 7 3.33 13.82 14.03
C GLY A 7 3.87 15.25 14.24
N GLU A 8 3.68 16.16 13.29
CA GLU A 8 4.09 17.55 13.41
C GLU A 8 2.95 18.42 13.93
N LYS A 9 3.24 19.30 14.90
CA LYS A 9 2.25 20.24 15.44
C LYS A 9 1.98 21.35 14.42
N VAL A 10 0.70 21.59 14.16
CA VAL A 10 0.23 22.61 13.21
C VAL A 10 -0.60 23.66 13.97
N ASP A 11 -0.40 24.93 13.63
CA ASP A 11 -1.24 26.01 14.14
C ASP A 11 -2.59 25.97 13.42
N ALA A 12 -3.65 25.64 14.15
CA ALA A 12 -5.01 25.62 13.66
C ALA A 12 -5.89 26.53 14.50
N SER A 13 -6.67 27.36 13.84
CA SER A 13 -7.72 28.18 14.49
C SER A 13 -9.07 27.48 14.31
N ILE A 14 -9.84 27.42 15.40
CA ILE A 14 -11.25 27.03 15.37
C ILE A 14 -12.07 28.25 15.02
N GLU A 15 -12.92 28.14 14.01
CA GLU A 15 -13.83 29.25 13.64
C GLU A 15 -15.25 29.02 14.17
N ASN A 16 -15.85 27.88 13.85
CA ASN A 16 -17.25 27.58 14.16
C ASN A 16 -17.48 26.17 14.71
N GLU A 17 -16.43 25.35 14.81
CA GLU A 17 -16.51 23.96 15.24
C GLU A 17 -16.85 23.88 16.74
N LYS A 18 -17.85 23.06 17.08
CA LYS A 18 -18.36 22.88 18.45
C LYS A 18 -18.16 21.46 18.95
N THR A 19 -18.03 20.52 18.02
CA THR A 19 -17.87 19.10 18.33
C THR A 19 -16.60 18.55 17.66
N VAL A 20 -16.15 17.40 18.15
CA VAL A 20 -15.07 16.65 17.50
C VAL A 20 -15.43 16.37 16.04
N GLY A 21 -16.68 15.98 15.75
CA GLY A 21 -17.17 15.72 14.40
C GLY A 21 -17.04 16.90 13.45
N ASP A 22 -17.31 18.13 13.94
CA ASP A 22 -17.17 19.33 13.11
C ASP A 22 -15.71 19.51 12.67
N VAL A 23 -14.74 19.32 13.58
CA VAL A 23 -13.30 19.39 13.26
C VAL A 23 -12.89 18.30 12.28
N LEU A 24 -13.36 17.06 12.48
CA LEU A 24 -13.05 15.95 11.57
C LEU A 24 -13.57 16.20 10.17
N GLN A 25 -14.79 16.76 10.04
CA GLN A 25 -15.39 17.07 8.76
C GLN A 25 -14.68 18.23 8.05
N SER A 26 -14.42 19.35 8.77
CA SER A 26 -13.69 20.50 8.22
C SER A 26 -12.29 20.08 7.75
N PHE A 27 -11.59 19.26 8.53
CA PHE A 27 -10.26 18.78 8.18
C PHE A 27 -10.28 17.83 6.96
N ALA A 28 -11.25 16.91 6.89
CA ALA A 28 -11.40 16.03 5.73
C ALA A 28 -11.65 16.84 4.44
N GLN A 29 -12.51 17.86 4.49
CA GLN A 29 -12.76 18.73 3.36
C GLN A 29 -11.51 19.52 2.92
N GLU A 30 -10.71 19.98 3.88
CA GLU A 30 -9.45 20.66 3.58
C GLU A 30 -8.43 19.72 2.93
N CYS A 31 -8.37 18.47 3.39
CA CYS A 31 -7.55 17.43 2.75
C CYS A 31 -7.98 17.19 1.31
N GLU A 32 -9.28 17.02 1.04
CA GLU A 32 -9.80 16.84 -0.33
C GLU A 32 -9.44 18.01 -1.25
N ASN A 33 -9.60 19.24 -0.77
CA ASN A 33 -9.25 20.46 -1.53
C ASN A 33 -7.74 20.51 -1.89
N ASN A 34 -6.90 19.87 -1.09
CA ASN A 34 -5.45 19.82 -1.28
C ASN A 34 -4.94 18.49 -1.86
N ASN A 35 -5.81 17.69 -2.48
CA ASN A 35 -5.48 16.37 -3.02
C ASN A 35 -4.77 15.46 -1.99
N ALA A 36 -5.26 15.50 -0.76
CA ALA A 36 -4.82 14.65 0.34
C ALA A 36 -5.98 13.82 0.88
N ALA A 37 -5.67 12.72 1.53
CA ALA A 37 -6.65 11.87 2.19
C ALA A 37 -6.20 11.55 3.62
N VAL A 38 -7.15 11.51 4.54
CA VAL A 38 -6.91 11.11 5.94
C VAL A 38 -6.88 9.58 5.99
N ILE A 39 -5.78 9.01 6.48
CA ILE A 39 -5.57 7.56 6.61
C ILE A 39 -5.56 7.10 8.07
N GLY A 40 -5.46 8.01 9.01
CA GLY A 40 -5.50 7.71 10.44
C GLY A 40 -5.98 8.92 11.25
N ILE A 41 -6.75 8.66 12.30
CA ILE A 41 -7.28 9.69 13.21
C ILE A 41 -7.10 9.23 14.65
N LYS A 42 -6.52 10.10 15.48
CA LYS A 42 -6.56 9.93 16.94
C LYS A 42 -7.10 11.20 17.60
N VAL A 43 -7.93 11.03 18.62
CA VAL A 43 -8.44 12.11 19.45
C VAL A 43 -8.09 11.78 20.90
N ASP A 44 -7.38 12.69 21.56
CA ASP A 44 -6.87 12.51 22.93
C ASP A 44 -6.11 11.18 23.13
N GLY A 45 -5.33 10.78 22.11
CA GLY A 45 -4.54 9.56 22.09
C GLY A 45 -5.32 8.28 21.73
N ASN A 46 -6.65 8.35 21.61
CA ASN A 46 -7.49 7.22 21.24
C ASN A 46 -7.70 7.17 19.72
N GLN A 47 -7.43 6.00 19.10
CA GLN A 47 -7.66 5.81 17.68
C GLN A 47 -9.15 5.79 17.37
N ILE A 48 -9.57 6.59 16.37
CA ILE A 48 -10.95 6.64 15.88
C ILE A 48 -11.10 5.71 14.69
N SER A 49 -11.70 4.55 14.94
CA SER A 49 -12.11 3.63 13.87
C SER A 49 -13.52 3.94 13.39
N ALA A 50 -13.91 3.38 12.24
CA ALA A 50 -15.28 3.52 11.73
C ALA A 50 -16.36 3.10 12.74
N GLN A 51 -16.05 2.14 13.62
CA GLN A 51 -17.00 1.62 14.64
C GLN A 51 -17.30 2.62 15.75
N VAL A 52 -16.34 3.47 16.12
CA VAL A 52 -16.48 4.45 17.22
C VAL A 52 -16.65 5.88 16.70
N PHE A 53 -16.61 6.07 15.39
CA PHE A 53 -16.68 7.40 14.76
C PHE A 53 -17.94 8.19 15.15
N ASP A 54 -19.11 7.56 15.10
CA ASP A 54 -20.39 8.21 15.39
C ASP A 54 -20.51 8.68 16.85
N GLU A 55 -19.89 7.95 17.78
CA GLU A 55 -19.87 8.32 19.20
C GLU A 55 -18.84 9.41 19.45
N ALA A 56 -17.63 9.25 18.95
CA ALA A 56 -16.56 10.21 19.10
C ALA A 56 -16.91 11.58 18.49
N SER A 57 -17.59 11.59 17.32
CA SER A 57 -18.00 12.81 16.63
C SER A 57 -18.96 13.67 17.44
N LYS A 58 -19.75 13.09 18.33
CA LYS A 58 -20.71 13.83 19.18
C LYS A 58 -20.06 14.48 20.40
N ALA A 59 -18.81 14.12 20.71
CA ALA A 59 -18.12 14.67 21.85
C ALA A 59 -17.94 16.19 21.70
N PRO A 60 -18.17 16.98 22.78
CA PRO A 60 -17.96 18.42 22.72
C PRO A 60 -16.47 18.74 22.58
N LEU A 61 -16.17 19.75 21.80
CA LEU A 61 -14.81 20.26 21.66
C LEU A 61 -14.40 21.02 22.91
N THR A 62 -13.17 20.80 23.38
CA THR A 62 -12.58 21.50 24.52
C THR A 62 -11.28 22.19 24.14
N GLU A 63 -10.83 23.14 24.96
CA GLU A 63 -9.53 23.80 24.76
C GLU A 63 -8.33 22.85 24.82
N ASN A 64 -8.49 21.69 25.47
CA ASN A 64 -7.43 20.69 25.67
C ASN A 64 -7.54 19.50 24.69
N THR A 65 -8.57 19.46 23.83
CA THR A 65 -8.73 18.36 22.88
C THR A 65 -7.53 18.31 21.91
N LYS A 66 -6.92 17.13 21.80
CA LYS A 66 -5.77 16.88 20.93
C LYS A 66 -6.19 16.02 19.75
N PHE A 67 -5.95 16.53 18.54
CA PHE A 67 -6.15 15.81 17.29
C PHE A 67 -4.81 15.39 16.69
N GLU A 68 -4.71 14.14 16.25
CA GLU A 68 -3.58 13.63 15.48
C GLU A 68 -4.13 12.99 14.21
N PHE A 69 -3.75 13.54 13.06
CA PHE A 69 -4.13 13.06 11.75
C PHE A 69 -2.91 12.48 11.03
N ASP A 70 -3.06 11.27 10.52
CA ASP A 70 -2.15 10.73 9.52
C ASP A 70 -2.78 10.96 8.15
N ILE A 71 -2.07 11.65 7.27
CA ILE A 71 -2.53 11.98 5.93
C ILE A 71 -1.54 11.49 4.87
N VAL A 72 -2.06 11.21 3.70
CA VAL A 72 -1.28 10.98 2.49
C VAL A 72 -1.76 11.92 1.39
N ASN A 73 -0.87 12.45 0.58
CA ASN A 73 -1.23 13.23 -0.59
C ASN A 73 -1.01 12.45 -1.88
N GLN A 74 -1.74 12.83 -2.91
CA GLN A 74 -1.71 12.19 -4.23
C GLN A 74 -0.31 12.15 -4.84
N ALA A 75 0.50 13.20 -4.66
CA ALA A 75 1.86 13.27 -5.18
C ALA A 75 2.78 12.25 -4.50
N ALA A 76 2.66 12.08 -3.18
CA ALA A 76 3.43 11.08 -2.45
C ALA A 76 3.09 9.64 -2.90
N VAL A 77 1.81 9.35 -3.17
CA VAL A 77 1.39 8.05 -3.71
C VAL A 77 1.99 7.84 -5.11
N SER A 78 1.95 8.84 -5.99
CA SER A 78 2.56 8.76 -7.32
C SER A 78 4.08 8.54 -7.26
N GLU A 79 4.78 9.22 -6.35
CA GLU A 79 6.23 9.05 -6.16
C GLU A 79 6.57 7.65 -5.61
N ALA A 80 5.84 7.20 -4.58
CA ALA A 80 5.99 5.86 -4.04
C ALA A 80 5.75 4.77 -5.10
N ALA A 81 4.71 4.91 -5.92
CA ALA A 81 4.42 4.00 -7.02
C ALA A 81 5.54 3.98 -8.06
N LYS A 82 6.05 5.15 -8.45
CA LYS A 82 7.16 5.29 -9.40
C LYS A 82 8.44 4.62 -8.90
N ASP A 83 8.78 4.80 -7.63
CA ASP A 83 10.01 4.22 -7.09
C ASP A 83 9.85 2.71 -6.89
N PHE A 84 8.68 2.28 -6.45
CA PHE A 84 8.43 0.87 -6.23
C PHE A 84 8.29 0.08 -7.54
N SER A 85 7.84 0.68 -8.65
CA SER A 85 7.87 0.04 -9.97
C SER A 85 9.27 -0.42 -10.35
N LYS A 86 10.30 0.38 -10.08
CA LYS A 86 11.71 0.02 -10.33
C LYS A 86 12.18 -1.13 -9.44
N VAL A 87 11.70 -1.16 -8.18
CA VAL A 87 12.01 -2.27 -7.26
C VAL A 87 11.43 -3.58 -7.79
N LEU A 88 10.20 -3.57 -8.31
CA LEU A 88 9.58 -4.75 -8.93
C LEU A 88 10.33 -5.24 -10.17
N ASP A 89 10.83 -4.33 -11.00
CA ASP A 89 11.64 -4.69 -12.17
C ASP A 89 12.97 -5.37 -11.76
N CYS A 90 13.66 -4.82 -10.76
CA CYS A 90 14.86 -5.43 -10.20
C CYS A 90 14.55 -6.81 -9.59
N LEU A 91 13.48 -6.90 -8.80
CA LEU A 91 13.07 -8.14 -8.15
C LEU A 91 12.69 -9.22 -9.18
N SER A 92 12.01 -8.85 -10.26
CA SER A 92 11.73 -9.79 -11.35
C SER A 92 13.01 -10.45 -11.86
N SER A 93 14.09 -9.67 -12.04
CA SER A 93 15.38 -10.19 -12.47
C SER A 93 16.08 -11.05 -11.39
N GLU A 94 15.89 -10.75 -10.10
CA GLU A 94 16.40 -11.58 -9.01
C GLU A 94 15.64 -12.93 -8.93
N ILE A 95 14.32 -12.92 -9.06
CA ILE A 95 13.48 -14.13 -9.03
C ILE A 95 13.80 -15.05 -10.21
N GLU A 96 14.08 -14.53 -11.39
CA GLU A 96 14.53 -15.31 -12.54
C GLU A 96 15.82 -16.08 -12.28
N GLN A 97 16.65 -15.64 -11.32
CA GLN A 97 17.90 -16.30 -10.92
C GLN A 97 17.73 -17.37 -9.85
N VAL A 98 16.59 -17.43 -9.15
CA VAL A 98 16.36 -18.33 -8.01
C VAL A 98 16.66 -19.79 -8.34
N PRO A 99 16.21 -20.37 -9.47
CA PRO A 99 16.53 -21.76 -9.79
C PRO A 99 18.04 -22.00 -9.92
N SER A 100 18.75 -21.09 -10.58
CA SER A 100 20.20 -21.15 -10.76
C SER A 100 20.95 -21.04 -9.43
N LEU A 101 20.47 -20.21 -8.51
CA LEU A 101 21.05 -20.09 -7.16
C LEU A 101 20.94 -21.39 -6.38
N PHE A 102 19.79 -22.08 -6.41
CA PHE A 102 19.64 -23.39 -5.78
C PHE A 102 20.55 -24.45 -6.40
N MET A 103 20.65 -24.52 -7.73
CA MET A 103 21.52 -25.44 -8.44
C MET A 103 23.00 -25.24 -8.11
N ASN A 104 23.41 -24.01 -7.83
CA ASN A 104 24.79 -23.65 -7.48
C ASN A 104 25.08 -23.71 -5.96
N GLY A 105 24.16 -24.24 -5.14
CA GLY A 105 24.33 -24.35 -3.69
C GLY A 105 24.21 -23.02 -2.92
N LYS A 106 23.69 -21.98 -3.57
CA LYS A 106 23.48 -20.62 -3.00
C LYS A 106 22.06 -20.46 -2.43
N GLY A 107 21.59 -21.47 -1.68
CA GLY A 107 20.22 -21.50 -1.16
C GLY A 107 19.87 -20.30 -0.27
N GLN A 108 20.83 -19.72 0.45
CA GLN A 108 20.58 -18.52 1.25
C GLN A 108 20.22 -17.32 0.37
N GLU A 109 20.97 -17.06 -0.72
CA GLU A 109 20.69 -15.98 -1.65
C GLU A 109 19.31 -16.17 -2.32
N ALA A 110 18.96 -17.41 -2.69
CA ALA A 110 17.66 -17.75 -3.23
C ALA A 110 16.52 -17.43 -2.23
N ASN A 111 16.68 -17.85 -0.97
CA ASN A 111 15.68 -17.61 0.07
C ASN A 111 15.52 -16.11 0.37
N ASP A 112 16.59 -15.34 0.32
CA ASP A 112 16.52 -13.87 0.50
C ASP A 112 15.71 -13.21 -0.64
N SER A 113 15.86 -13.67 -1.88
CA SER A 113 15.05 -13.18 -3.01
C SER A 113 13.57 -13.58 -2.88
N ILE A 114 13.28 -14.81 -2.40
CA ILE A 114 11.91 -15.26 -2.15
C ILE A 114 11.25 -14.45 -1.04
N LYS A 115 11.97 -14.12 0.02
CA LYS A 115 11.45 -13.25 1.07
C LYS A 115 11.10 -11.86 0.54
N LYS A 116 11.98 -11.28 -0.29
CA LYS A 116 11.69 -10.00 -0.95
C LYS A 116 10.44 -10.05 -1.82
N LEU A 117 10.12 -11.21 -2.44
CA LEU A 117 8.89 -11.37 -3.23
C LEU A 117 7.64 -11.19 -2.37
N ALA A 118 7.59 -11.82 -1.18
CA ALA A 118 6.46 -11.66 -0.27
C ALA A 118 6.31 -10.20 0.20
N ASP A 119 7.41 -9.59 0.65
CA ASP A 119 7.43 -8.19 1.08
C ASP A 119 7.00 -7.24 -0.06
N ALA A 120 7.37 -7.56 -1.31
CA ALA A 120 7.02 -6.76 -2.48
C ALA A 120 5.53 -6.86 -2.85
N ILE A 121 4.92 -8.02 -2.70
CA ILE A 121 3.47 -8.20 -2.91
C ILE A 121 2.69 -7.37 -1.88
N ASP A 122 3.08 -7.42 -0.61
CA ASP A 122 2.44 -6.65 0.46
C ASP A 122 2.58 -5.13 0.20
N GLN A 123 3.76 -4.67 -0.19
CA GLN A 123 4.00 -3.26 -0.49
C GLN A 123 3.21 -2.80 -1.72
N PHE A 124 3.10 -3.63 -2.76
CA PHE A 124 2.26 -3.33 -3.91
C PHE A 124 0.79 -3.15 -3.51
N CYS A 125 0.25 -4.08 -2.72
CA CYS A 125 -1.12 -3.99 -2.21
C CYS A 125 -1.33 -2.73 -1.38
N HIS A 126 -0.35 -2.35 -0.56
CA HIS A 126 -0.40 -1.13 0.23
C HIS A 126 -0.46 0.13 -0.66
N ILE A 127 0.42 0.26 -1.65
CA ILE A 127 0.40 1.38 -2.60
C ILE A 127 -0.92 1.43 -3.38
N ALA A 128 -1.43 0.28 -3.83
CA ALA A 128 -2.70 0.19 -4.52
C ALA A 128 -3.89 0.63 -3.64
N ALA A 129 -3.87 0.26 -2.35
CA ALA A 129 -4.87 0.71 -1.39
C ALA A 129 -4.82 2.23 -1.18
N LEU A 130 -3.62 2.83 -1.07
CA LEU A 130 -3.48 4.29 -1.00
C LEU A 130 -3.94 4.99 -2.29
N ALA A 131 -3.63 4.42 -3.45
CA ALA A 131 -4.07 4.95 -4.74
C ALA A 131 -5.61 4.95 -4.87
N SER A 132 -6.29 3.98 -4.27
CA SER A 132 -7.76 3.90 -4.28
C SER A 132 -8.45 5.07 -3.57
N LEU A 133 -7.72 5.81 -2.71
CA LEU A 133 -8.23 7.02 -2.05
C LEU A 133 -8.33 8.22 -3.02
N PHE A 134 -7.73 8.13 -4.20
CA PHE A 134 -7.73 9.18 -5.23
C PHE A 134 -8.26 8.66 -6.56
N PRO A 135 -9.55 8.29 -6.62
CA PRO A 135 -10.13 7.60 -7.78
C PRO A 135 -10.11 8.44 -9.06
N GLU A 136 -10.12 9.76 -8.96
CA GLU A 136 -10.04 10.65 -10.14
C GLU A 136 -8.68 10.56 -10.84
N LYS A 137 -7.60 10.33 -10.10
CA LYS A 137 -6.23 10.19 -10.63
C LYS A 137 -5.91 8.75 -11.03
N PHE A 138 -6.25 7.80 -10.17
CA PHE A 138 -5.85 6.39 -10.31
C PHE A 138 -7.04 5.49 -10.71
N ASN A 139 -8.10 6.08 -11.23
CA ASN A 139 -9.30 5.36 -11.66
C ASN A 139 -8.97 4.42 -12.83
N ALA A 140 -9.50 3.20 -12.77
CA ALA A 140 -9.35 2.15 -13.76
C ALA A 140 -7.95 1.53 -13.88
N SER A 141 -7.14 1.58 -12.82
CA SER A 141 -5.89 0.85 -12.79
C SER A 141 -6.13 -0.64 -12.93
N LYS A 142 -5.53 -1.22 -13.95
CA LYS A 142 -5.54 -2.65 -14.23
C LYS A 142 -4.12 -3.18 -14.12
N ILE A 143 -4.01 -4.43 -13.72
CA ILE A 143 -2.75 -5.17 -13.81
C ILE A 143 -2.85 -6.03 -15.08
N GLY A 144 -2.18 -5.63 -16.14
CA GLY A 144 -2.40 -6.18 -17.47
C GLY A 144 -3.81 -5.84 -17.98
N ASP A 145 -4.61 -6.86 -18.26
CA ASP A 145 -6.00 -6.74 -18.70
C ASP A 145 -7.03 -6.94 -17.57
N LYS A 146 -6.57 -7.31 -16.35
CA LYS A 146 -7.38 -7.71 -15.20
C LYS A 146 -7.54 -6.58 -14.18
N ASN A 147 -8.67 -6.59 -13.45
CA ASN A 147 -8.78 -5.81 -12.25
C ASN A 147 -7.96 -6.46 -11.11
N PHE A 148 -7.73 -5.71 -10.01
CA PHE A 148 -6.92 -6.19 -8.88
C PHE A 148 -7.42 -7.52 -8.29
N SER A 149 -8.74 -7.67 -8.11
CA SER A 149 -9.31 -8.90 -7.55
C SER A 149 -9.10 -10.10 -8.47
N GLU A 150 -9.33 -9.94 -9.76
CA GLU A 150 -9.11 -10.98 -10.76
C GLU A 150 -7.63 -11.38 -10.82
N PHE A 151 -6.74 -10.40 -10.82
CA PHE A 151 -5.30 -10.65 -10.86
C PHE A 151 -4.84 -11.48 -9.64
N PHE A 152 -5.22 -11.07 -8.43
CA PHE A 152 -4.80 -11.79 -7.22
C PHE A 152 -5.49 -13.13 -7.04
N ASN A 153 -6.72 -13.30 -7.52
CA ASN A 153 -7.39 -14.61 -7.56
C ASN A 153 -6.63 -15.61 -8.46
N ASP A 154 -6.04 -15.14 -9.55
CA ASP A 154 -5.23 -15.97 -10.44
C ASP A 154 -3.79 -16.13 -9.94
N PHE A 155 -3.25 -15.17 -9.21
CA PHE A 155 -1.88 -15.21 -8.71
C PHE A 155 -1.71 -16.04 -7.44
N SER A 156 -2.69 -16.03 -6.55
CA SER A 156 -2.63 -16.74 -5.27
C SER A 156 -2.40 -18.27 -5.41
N PRO A 157 -3.07 -19.00 -6.32
CA PRO A 157 -2.76 -20.42 -6.55
C PRO A 157 -1.32 -20.65 -7.00
N ILE A 158 -0.78 -19.77 -7.85
CA ILE A 158 0.59 -19.88 -8.35
C ILE A 158 1.61 -19.70 -7.23
N LEU A 159 1.37 -18.75 -6.32
CA LEU A 159 2.21 -18.57 -5.13
C LEU A 159 2.16 -19.79 -4.22
N SER A 160 0.99 -20.42 -4.05
CA SER A 160 0.85 -21.65 -3.30
C SER A 160 1.60 -22.83 -3.96
N ASP A 161 1.53 -22.95 -5.29
CA ASP A 161 2.29 -23.97 -6.02
C ASP A 161 3.80 -23.74 -5.91
N PHE A 162 4.22 -22.47 -5.94
CA PHE A 162 5.61 -22.08 -5.73
C PHE A 162 6.12 -22.45 -4.32
N GLU A 163 5.34 -22.18 -3.28
CA GLU A 163 5.66 -22.61 -1.90
C GLU A 163 5.79 -24.15 -1.80
N ASN A 164 4.87 -24.88 -2.43
CA ASN A 164 4.91 -26.34 -2.45
C ASN A 164 6.13 -26.89 -3.20
N ALA A 165 6.50 -26.28 -4.34
CA ALA A 165 7.69 -26.64 -5.10
C ALA A 165 8.98 -26.41 -4.27
N LEU A 166 9.07 -25.28 -3.56
CA LEU A 166 10.18 -24.99 -2.65
C LEU A 166 10.24 -26.00 -1.50
N ALA A 167 9.12 -26.30 -0.86
CA ALA A 167 9.05 -27.24 0.26
C ALA A 167 9.45 -28.68 -0.13
N SER A 168 9.13 -29.07 -1.37
CA SER A 168 9.49 -30.38 -1.93
C SER A 168 10.88 -30.42 -2.57
N ASN A 169 11.60 -29.31 -2.62
CA ASN A 169 12.87 -29.14 -3.36
C ASN A 169 12.73 -29.49 -4.86
N ASP A 170 11.57 -29.24 -5.45
CA ASP A 170 11.36 -29.41 -6.89
C ASP A 170 11.92 -28.20 -7.64
N THR A 171 13.21 -28.29 -7.98
CA THR A 171 13.93 -27.19 -8.65
C THR A 171 13.45 -26.94 -10.07
N VAL A 172 12.88 -27.96 -10.75
CA VAL A 172 12.34 -27.80 -12.11
C VAL A 172 11.06 -27.00 -12.04
N LEU A 173 10.10 -27.43 -11.23
CA LEU A 173 8.83 -26.69 -11.06
C LEU A 173 9.06 -25.28 -10.50
N THR A 174 9.99 -25.13 -9.55
CA THR A 174 10.40 -23.81 -9.04
C THR A 174 10.88 -22.92 -10.18
N GLY A 175 11.69 -23.45 -11.10
CA GLY A 175 12.19 -22.72 -12.26
C GLY A 175 11.09 -22.29 -13.22
N ASP A 176 10.22 -23.23 -13.58
CA ASP A 176 9.10 -22.97 -14.50
C ASP A 176 8.15 -21.91 -13.91
N LEU A 177 7.82 -21.99 -12.61
CA LEU A 177 6.98 -21.00 -11.94
C LEU A 177 7.64 -19.61 -11.88
N CYS A 178 8.94 -19.53 -11.62
CA CYS A 178 9.67 -18.26 -11.64
C CYS A 178 9.61 -17.63 -13.03
N GLU A 179 9.98 -18.39 -14.07
CA GLU A 179 10.16 -17.88 -15.42
C GLU A 179 8.82 -17.54 -16.09
N TYR A 180 7.85 -18.46 -16.02
CA TYR A 180 6.62 -18.35 -16.81
C TYR A 180 5.43 -17.75 -16.06
N GLU A 181 5.47 -17.72 -14.74
CA GLU A 181 4.32 -17.28 -13.94
C GLU A 181 4.62 -16.05 -13.05
N ILE A 182 5.69 -16.10 -12.25
CA ILE A 182 5.94 -15.04 -11.26
C ILE A 182 6.57 -13.81 -11.92
N CYS A 183 7.64 -13.97 -12.69
CA CYS A 183 8.34 -12.84 -13.33
C CYS A 183 7.43 -12.03 -14.27
N PRO A 184 6.59 -12.63 -15.12
CA PRO A 184 5.64 -11.86 -15.94
C PRO A 184 4.67 -11.03 -15.09
N ARG A 185 4.16 -11.59 -13.97
CA ARG A 185 3.24 -10.89 -13.08
C ARG A 185 3.90 -9.73 -12.35
N LEU A 186 5.16 -9.88 -11.92
CA LEU A 186 5.92 -8.76 -11.32
C LEU A 186 6.10 -7.62 -12.34
N LYS A 187 6.32 -7.94 -13.61
CA LYS A 187 6.41 -6.93 -14.68
C LYS A 187 5.07 -6.23 -14.92
N GLU A 188 3.96 -6.96 -14.92
CA GLU A 188 2.63 -6.36 -15.03
C GLU A 188 2.31 -5.45 -13.82
N MET A 189 2.68 -5.85 -12.60
CA MET A 189 2.57 -5.02 -11.40
C MET A 189 3.43 -3.76 -11.50
N SER A 190 4.68 -3.88 -11.99
CA SER A 190 5.57 -2.73 -12.22
C SER A 190 4.96 -1.75 -13.22
N LEU A 191 4.44 -2.23 -14.35
CA LEU A 191 3.79 -1.38 -15.36
C LEU A 191 2.56 -0.67 -14.80
N CYS A 192 1.73 -1.36 -14.02
CA CYS A 192 0.57 -0.77 -13.34
C CYS A 192 0.99 0.40 -12.44
N LEU A 193 2.03 0.24 -11.60
CA LEU A 193 2.53 1.31 -10.76
C LEU A 193 3.17 2.45 -11.55
N ALA A 194 3.84 2.16 -12.65
CA ALA A 194 4.41 3.19 -13.52
C ALA A 194 3.31 4.08 -14.16
N GLU A 195 2.09 3.57 -14.34
CA GLU A 195 0.95 4.37 -14.77
C GLU A 195 0.47 5.33 -13.68
N PHE A 196 0.55 4.96 -12.39
CA PHE A 196 0.22 5.86 -11.27
C PHE A 196 1.14 7.07 -11.17
N ALA A 197 2.33 6.98 -11.76
CA ALA A 197 3.34 8.04 -11.74
C ALA A 197 3.14 9.11 -12.84
N ARG A 198 2.19 8.90 -13.76
CA ARG A 198 1.86 9.85 -14.85
C ARG A 198 0.78 10.84 -14.43
#